data_935a8df442320dfd3716b5a18adc0bc6
#
_entry.id   935a8df442320dfd3716b5a18adc0bc6
#
_cell.length_a   1.000
_cell.length_b   1.000
_cell.length_c   1.000
_cell.angle_alpha   90.00
_cell.angle_beta   90.00
_cell.angle_gamma   90.00
#
_symmetry.space_group_name_H-M   'P 1'
#
loop_
_entity.id
_entity.type
_entity.pdbx_description
1 polymer ?
#
loop_
_entity_poly.entity_id
_entity_poly.type
_entity_poly.pdbx_seq_one_letter_code
_entity_poly.pdbx_strand_id
1 'polypeptide(L)'
;GIDFSKFASYKTAIGTVDGKNYNVPFDSGVTALFIRTDVIGEAGYSIDDFTDITWSKFIELGEDVLAKTGKPLLSAQAGGPDLLIAILRSAGDSMFDEDGNPNFAGNDVVAEAVEDYETMVDKGILVEVNDWDQYIGTINNGTVASVINGCWITSTIQAQEDQSGDWGVTTMPRLDNAPNATNYSNNGGAGWMVMNDSPNKALAIDFLMNTFASSTELYDTI
;
A
#
# COMPACT_ATOMS: atom_id res chain seq x y z
N GLY A 1 -12.60 21.19 -21.89
CA GLY A 1 -11.42 20.57 -21.30
C GLY A 1 -11.77 19.92 -19.97
N ILE A 2 -10.87 19.12 -19.42
CA ILE A 2 -11.04 18.46 -18.12
C ILE A 2 -10.95 19.51 -17.02
N ASP A 3 -11.87 19.46 -16.06
CA ASP A 3 -11.85 20.30 -14.87
C ASP A 3 -11.04 19.60 -13.77
N PHE A 4 -9.73 19.87 -13.73
CA PHE A 4 -8.81 19.29 -12.78
C PHE A 4 -9.03 19.76 -11.33
N SER A 5 -9.83 20.80 -11.09
CA SER A 5 -10.16 21.24 -9.72
C SER A 5 -11.03 20.23 -8.94
N LYS A 6 -11.63 19.28 -9.63
CA LYS A 6 -12.44 18.19 -9.06
C LYS A 6 -11.60 17.03 -8.52
N PHE A 7 -10.31 16.99 -8.82
CA PHE A 7 -9.40 15.95 -8.38
C PHE A 7 -8.53 16.45 -7.23
N ALA A 8 -8.09 15.53 -6.37
CA ALA A 8 -7.16 15.86 -5.32
C ALA A 8 -5.86 16.47 -5.90
N SER A 9 -5.38 17.56 -5.32
CA SER A 9 -4.25 18.33 -5.85
C SER A 9 -2.97 17.50 -6.00
N TYR A 10 -2.68 16.59 -5.05
CA TYR A 10 -1.53 15.70 -5.12
C TYR A 10 -1.60 14.75 -6.31
N LYS A 11 -2.80 14.32 -6.71
CA LYS A 11 -3.01 13.45 -7.87
C LYS A 11 -2.80 14.19 -9.19
N THR A 12 -3.23 15.44 -9.27
CA THR A 12 -2.99 16.27 -10.46
C THR A 12 -1.53 16.67 -10.57
N ALA A 13 -0.84 16.92 -9.45
CA ALA A 13 0.56 17.29 -9.42
C ALA A 13 1.47 16.24 -10.06
N ILE A 14 1.22 14.94 -9.80
CA ILE A 14 2.00 13.83 -10.37
C ILE A 14 1.98 13.83 -11.91
N GLY A 15 0.87 14.23 -12.52
CA GLY A 15 0.70 14.26 -13.97
C GLY A 15 1.03 15.61 -14.61
N THR A 16 1.52 16.60 -13.84
CA THR A 16 1.77 17.95 -14.33
C THR A 16 3.25 18.15 -14.60
N VAL A 17 3.59 18.47 -15.85
CA VAL A 17 4.94 18.80 -16.29
C VAL A 17 4.88 20.15 -17.01
N ASP A 18 5.74 21.09 -16.63
CA ASP A 18 5.80 22.46 -17.20
C ASP A 18 4.42 23.17 -17.24
N GLY A 19 3.63 22.99 -16.17
CA GLY A 19 2.30 23.60 -16.03
C GLY A 19 1.22 22.97 -16.92
N LYS A 20 1.50 21.85 -17.60
CA LYS A 20 0.55 21.10 -18.41
C LYS A 20 0.27 19.75 -17.77
N ASN A 21 -1.00 19.37 -17.73
CA ASN A 21 -1.41 18.07 -17.20
C ASN A 21 -1.48 17.03 -18.34
N TYR A 22 -0.83 15.90 -18.12
CA TYR A 22 -0.70 14.79 -19.08
C TYR A 22 -1.44 13.53 -18.65
N ASN A 23 -2.08 13.54 -17.48
CA ASN A 23 -2.83 12.39 -17.03
C ASN A 23 -4.22 12.78 -16.47
N VAL A 24 -5.16 11.85 -16.56
CA VAL A 24 -6.44 11.91 -15.84
C VAL A 24 -6.28 11.05 -14.60
N PRO A 25 -6.33 11.65 -13.37
CA PRO A 25 -6.29 10.86 -12.15
C PRO A 25 -7.38 9.80 -12.11
N PHE A 26 -7.07 8.62 -11.55
CA PHE A 26 -8.04 7.54 -11.43
C PHE A 26 -8.33 7.20 -9.97
N ASP A 27 -7.42 6.52 -9.28
CA ASP A 27 -7.60 6.06 -7.91
C ASP A 27 -6.63 6.70 -6.92
N SER A 28 -6.83 6.39 -5.64
CA SER A 28 -5.90 6.70 -4.56
C SER A 28 -5.47 5.41 -3.87
N GLY A 29 -4.18 5.30 -3.57
CA GLY A 29 -3.62 4.11 -2.93
C GLY A 29 -3.58 4.23 -1.41
N VAL A 30 -4.69 4.57 -0.75
CA VAL A 30 -4.75 4.61 0.71
C VAL A 30 -4.27 3.27 1.26
N THR A 31 -3.24 3.30 2.12
CA THR A 31 -2.64 2.08 2.67
C THR A 31 -3.29 1.71 4.00
N ALA A 32 -3.55 0.41 4.18
CA ALA A 32 -4.08 -0.14 5.40
C ALA A 32 -3.43 -1.49 5.73
N LEU A 33 -3.59 -1.94 6.95
CA LEU A 33 -3.35 -3.31 7.37
C LEU A 33 -4.65 -4.10 7.19
N PHE A 34 -4.66 -5.04 6.26
CA PHE A 34 -5.70 -6.05 6.11
C PHE A 34 -5.25 -7.29 6.87
N ILE A 35 -6.05 -7.81 7.80
CA ILE A 35 -5.62 -8.86 8.72
C ILE A 35 -6.69 -9.93 8.88
N ARG A 36 -6.27 -11.19 8.92
CA ARG A 36 -7.11 -12.37 9.19
C ARG A 36 -7.50 -12.39 10.67
N THR A 37 -8.73 -11.98 10.94
CA THR A 37 -9.29 -11.89 12.30
C THR A 37 -9.45 -13.27 12.96
N ASP A 38 -9.69 -14.32 12.17
CA ASP A 38 -9.71 -15.70 12.63
C ASP A 38 -8.32 -16.15 13.11
N VAL A 39 -7.26 -15.89 12.33
CA VAL A 39 -5.87 -16.28 12.67
C VAL A 39 -5.37 -15.55 13.92
N ILE A 40 -5.54 -14.22 14.00
CA ILE A 40 -5.14 -13.50 15.20
C ILE A 40 -5.99 -13.88 16.42
N GLY A 41 -7.27 -14.23 16.20
CA GLY A 41 -8.16 -14.74 17.22
C GLY A 41 -7.70 -16.06 17.83
N GLU A 42 -7.14 -16.99 17.02
CA GLU A 42 -6.49 -18.21 17.50
C GLU A 42 -5.30 -17.91 18.42
N ALA A 43 -4.58 -16.82 18.15
CA ALA A 43 -3.48 -16.35 19.00
C ALA A 43 -3.95 -15.59 20.25
N GLY A 44 -5.25 -15.29 20.37
CA GLY A 44 -5.86 -14.59 21.49
C GLY A 44 -5.92 -13.08 21.34
N TYR A 45 -5.83 -12.56 20.11
CA TYR A 45 -5.87 -11.16 19.78
C TYR A 45 -7.14 -10.77 19.01
N SER A 46 -7.43 -9.50 19.03
CA SER A 46 -8.46 -8.84 18.22
C SER A 46 -7.84 -7.80 17.29
N ILE A 47 -8.61 -7.25 16.37
CA ILE A 47 -8.15 -6.19 15.49
C ILE A 47 -7.74 -4.92 16.26
N ASP A 48 -8.33 -4.67 17.42
CA ASP A 48 -8.02 -3.50 18.25
C ASP A 48 -6.57 -3.55 18.78
N ASP A 49 -6.00 -4.75 18.98
CA ASP A 49 -4.62 -4.94 19.40
C ASP A 49 -3.62 -4.52 18.29
N PHE A 50 -4.07 -4.47 17.04
CA PHE A 50 -3.29 -4.06 15.87
C PHE A 50 -3.60 -2.65 15.39
N THR A 51 -4.48 -1.93 16.06
CA THR A 51 -4.90 -0.58 15.66
C THR A 51 -4.00 0.49 16.28
N ASP A 52 -3.53 1.44 15.48
CA ASP A 52 -2.72 2.60 15.87
C ASP A 52 -1.42 2.25 16.62
N ILE A 53 -0.82 1.11 16.29
CA ILE A 53 0.40 0.61 16.92
C ILE A 53 1.67 1.08 16.20
N THR A 54 2.83 0.79 16.83
CA THR A 54 4.16 0.98 16.24
C THR A 54 4.67 -0.30 15.58
N TRP A 55 5.74 -0.19 14.77
CA TRP A 55 6.38 -1.38 14.17
C TRP A 55 6.97 -2.30 15.22
N SER A 56 7.58 -1.78 16.29
CA SER A 56 8.08 -2.62 17.40
C SER A 56 6.94 -3.44 18.02
N LYS A 57 5.76 -2.84 18.22
CA LYS A 57 4.59 -3.56 18.74
C LYS A 57 4.04 -4.57 17.75
N PHE A 58 4.00 -4.24 16.46
CA PHE A 58 3.59 -5.17 15.41
C PHE A 58 4.50 -6.40 15.34
N ILE A 59 5.82 -6.19 15.48
CA ILE A 59 6.81 -7.26 15.52
C ILE A 59 6.58 -8.16 16.76
N GLU A 60 6.40 -7.57 17.95
CA GLU A 60 6.10 -8.33 19.18
C GLU A 60 4.86 -9.22 19.02
N LEU A 61 3.77 -8.66 18.53
CA LEU A 61 2.53 -9.39 18.27
C LEU A 61 2.73 -10.47 17.20
N GLY A 62 3.50 -10.15 16.16
CA GLY A 62 3.80 -11.07 15.06
C GLY A 62 4.58 -12.30 15.49
N GLU A 63 5.55 -12.16 16.40
CA GLU A 63 6.28 -13.30 16.99
C GLU A 63 5.32 -14.24 17.76
N ASP A 64 4.41 -13.66 18.52
CA ASP A 64 3.45 -14.45 19.30
C ASP A 64 2.40 -15.13 18.40
N VAL A 65 1.87 -14.44 17.39
CA VAL A 65 0.98 -15.02 16.37
C VAL A 65 1.67 -16.18 15.65
N LEU A 66 2.91 -15.97 15.18
CA LEU A 66 3.69 -17.00 14.50
C LEU A 66 3.91 -18.22 15.41
N ALA A 67 4.28 -17.98 16.67
CA ALA A 67 4.52 -19.06 17.62
C ALA A 67 3.27 -19.90 17.94
N LYS A 68 2.10 -19.26 17.97
CA LYS A 68 0.82 -19.94 18.31
C LYS A 68 0.14 -20.58 17.11
N THR A 69 0.21 -19.96 15.94
CA THR A 69 -0.56 -20.37 14.75
C THR A 69 0.32 -20.98 13.66
N GLY A 70 1.63 -20.77 13.71
CA GLY A 70 2.57 -21.14 12.65
C GLY A 70 2.49 -20.25 11.40
N LYS A 71 1.72 -19.15 11.45
CA LYS A 71 1.52 -18.26 10.30
C LYS A 71 2.30 -16.94 10.47
N PRO A 72 3.21 -16.60 9.52
CA PRO A 72 3.79 -15.27 9.44
C PRO A 72 2.71 -14.19 9.27
N LEU A 73 3.00 -12.95 9.71
CA LEU A 73 2.05 -11.85 9.48
C LEU A 73 2.10 -11.35 8.04
N LEU A 74 3.28 -11.16 7.47
CA LEU A 74 3.44 -10.47 6.19
C LEU A 74 4.18 -11.31 5.15
N SER A 75 3.99 -10.94 3.89
CA SER A 75 4.91 -11.26 2.80
C SER A 75 5.30 -9.99 2.04
N ALA A 76 6.45 -10.03 1.38
CA ALA A 76 6.92 -8.97 0.48
C ALA A 76 7.68 -9.58 -0.69
N GLN A 77 7.72 -8.88 -1.84
CA GLN A 77 8.59 -9.28 -2.94
C GLN A 77 10.04 -8.93 -2.59
N ALA A 78 10.93 -9.91 -2.68
CA ALA A 78 12.36 -9.73 -2.46
C ALA A 78 12.92 -8.65 -3.40
N GLY A 79 13.54 -7.61 -2.83
CA GLY A 79 14.03 -6.47 -3.58
C GLY A 79 12.94 -5.51 -4.09
N GLY A 80 11.66 -5.76 -3.76
CA GLY A 80 10.56 -4.83 -4.04
C GLY A 80 10.50 -3.72 -2.99
N PRO A 81 10.33 -2.45 -3.40
CA PRO A 81 10.37 -1.33 -2.47
C PRO A 81 9.02 -0.99 -1.81
N ASP A 82 7.93 -1.67 -2.16
CA ASP A 82 6.56 -1.22 -1.86
C ASP A 82 6.29 -1.05 -0.37
N LEU A 83 6.65 -2.04 0.45
CA LEU A 83 6.46 -1.95 1.90
C LEU A 83 7.33 -0.84 2.50
N LEU A 84 8.59 -0.76 2.09
CA LEU A 84 9.51 0.29 2.54
C LEU A 84 9.00 1.69 2.15
N ILE A 85 8.51 1.87 0.93
CA ILE A 85 7.90 3.13 0.48
C ILE A 85 6.69 3.48 1.36
N ALA A 86 5.83 2.52 1.68
CA ALA A 86 4.68 2.76 2.54
C ALA A 86 5.12 3.19 3.95
N ILE A 87 6.14 2.56 4.52
CA ILE A 87 6.71 2.93 5.82
C ILE A 87 7.26 4.36 5.79
N LEU A 88 8.12 4.69 4.83
CA LEU A 88 8.73 6.02 4.71
C LEU A 88 7.67 7.12 4.52
N ARG A 89 6.70 6.90 3.65
CA ARG A 89 5.60 7.85 3.43
C ARG A 89 4.76 8.09 4.68
N SER A 90 4.58 7.09 5.53
CA SER A 90 3.86 7.25 6.80
C SER A 90 4.58 8.19 7.77
N ALA A 91 5.88 8.35 7.61
CA ALA A 91 6.73 9.28 8.36
C ALA A 91 6.94 10.64 7.65
N GLY A 92 6.33 10.83 6.48
CA GLY A 92 6.53 12.04 5.66
C GLY A 92 7.91 12.08 4.99
N ASP A 93 8.55 10.93 4.80
CA ASP A 93 9.87 10.79 4.19
C ASP A 93 9.81 10.03 2.85
N SER A 94 10.92 10.02 2.12
CA SER A 94 11.05 9.42 0.80
C SER A 94 12.47 8.91 0.56
N MET A 95 12.60 7.94 -0.36
CA MET A 95 13.89 7.47 -0.86
C MET A 95 14.68 8.52 -1.64
N PHE A 96 14.04 9.62 -2.02
CA PHE A 96 14.65 10.74 -2.74
C PHE A 96 14.30 12.05 -2.06
N ASP A 97 15.24 12.99 -2.04
CA ASP A 97 15.01 14.36 -1.57
C ASP A 97 14.20 15.19 -2.59
N GLU A 98 13.91 16.44 -2.25
CA GLU A 98 13.15 17.37 -3.11
C GLU A 98 13.86 17.69 -4.44
N ASP A 99 15.17 17.54 -4.50
CA ASP A 99 16.00 17.73 -5.69
C ASP A 99 16.14 16.43 -6.53
N GLY A 100 15.58 15.30 -6.06
CA GLY A 100 15.62 14.01 -6.72
C GLY A 100 16.93 13.23 -6.47
N ASN A 101 17.73 13.61 -5.49
CA ASN A 101 18.92 12.85 -5.11
C ASN A 101 18.53 11.71 -4.13
N PRO A 102 19.27 10.58 -4.12
CA PRO A 102 19.05 9.52 -3.14
C PRO A 102 19.16 10.02 -1.70
N ASN A 103 18.16 9.72 -0.87
CA ASN A 103 18.03 10.18 0.51
C ASN A 103 18.23 9.02 1.50
N PHE A 104 19.33 8.27 1.37
CA PHE A 104 19.63 7.12 2.23
C PHE A 104 20.70 7.39 3.26
N ALA A 105 21.80 8.05 2.84
CA ALA A 105 22.97 8.24 3.69
C ALA A 105 22.70 9.22 4.82
N GLY A 106 22.74 8.72 6.08
CA GLY A 106 22.53 9.55 7.27
C GLY A 106 21.07 9.91 7.54
N ASN A 107 20.12 9.22 6.89
CA ASN A 107 18.70 9.36 7.16
C ASN A 107 18.25 8.33 8.18
N ASP A 108 18.01 8.79 9.41
CA ASP A 108 17.62 7.92 10.54
C ASP A 108 16.23 7.29 10.32
N VAL A 109 15.33 7.93 9.59
CA VAL A 109 14.00 7.38 9.25
C VAL A 109 14.12 6.19 8.32
N VAL A 110 14.99 6.29 7.30
CA VAL A 110 15.29 5.18 6.39
C VAL A 110 16.00 4.05 7.15
N ALA A 111 16.93 4.38 8.04
CA ALA A 111 17.64 3.39 8.83
C ALA A 111 16.68 2.59 9.71
N GLU A 112 15.77 3.26 10.44
CA GLU A 112 14.75 2.60 11.26
C GLU A 112 13.82 1.71 10.41
N ALA A 113 13.34 2.21 9.27
CA ALA A 113 12.46 1.43 8.39
C ALA A 113 13.12 0.16 7.83
N VAL A 114 14.42 0.22 7.50
CA VAL A 114 15.18 -0.93 7.03
C VAL A 114 15.45 -1.91 8.17
N GLU A 115 15.77 -1.43 9.38
CA GLU A 115 15.99 -2.26 10.56
C GLU A 115 14.72 -3.02 10.97
N ASP A 116 13.56 -2.37 10.93
CA ASP A 116 12.26 -3.01 11.19
C ASP A 116 11.97 -4.10 10.13
N TYR A 117 12.23 -3.81 8.85
CA TYR A 117 12.07 -4.79 7.77
C TYR A 117 12.98 -5.99 7.97
N GLU A 118 14.29 -5.77 8.20
CA GLU A 118 15.28 -6.83 8.45
C GLU A 118 14.88 -7.67 9.68
N THR A 119 14.45 -7.01 10.76
CA THR A 119 14.00 -7.68 11.98
C THR A 119 12.80 -8.59 11.71
N MET A 120 11.82 -8.14 10.90
CA MET A 120 10.67 -8.98 10.53
C MET A 120 11.07 -10.20 9.71
N VAL A 121 12.04 -10.07 8.80
CA VAL A 121 12.58 -11.18 8.01
C VAL A 121 13.32 -12.17 8.91
N ASP A 122 14.23 -11.70 9.75
CA ASP A 122 15.05 -12.52 10.65
C ASP A 122 14.21 -13.31 11.66
N LYS A 123 13.11 -12.72 12.13
CA LYS A 123 12.15 -13.37 13.04
C LYS A 123 11.13 -14.26 12.32
N GLY A 124 11.14 -14.29 11.01
CA GLY A 124 10.20 -15.06 10.18
C GLY A 124 8.76 -14.55 10.21
N ILE A 125 8.55 -13.31 10.66
CA ILE A 125 7.24 -12.63 10.65
C ILE A 125 6.89 -12.18 9.24
N LEU A 126 7.91 -11.82 8.43
CA LEU A 126 7.80 -11.45 7.04
C LEU A 126 8.47 -12.49 6.16
N VAL A 127 7.74 -13.01 5.17
CA VAL A 127 8.24 -13.97 4.19
C VAL A 127 8.52 -13.27 2.88
N GLU A 128 9.77 -13.35 2.41
CA GLU A 128 10.12 -12.83 1.09
C GLU A 128 9.75 -13.85 -0.01
N VAL A 129 9.18 -13.34 -1.09
CA VAL A 129 8.81 -14.09 -2.29
C VAL A 129 9.42 -13.46 -3.54
N ASN A 130 9.52 -14.21 -4.65
CA ASN A 130 10.31 -13.76 -5.80
C ASN A 130 9.56 -12.82 -6.76
N ASP A 131 8.23 -12.93 -6.83
CA ASP A 131 7.43 -12.21 -7.81
C ASP A 131 6.01 -11.89 -7.29
N TRP A 132 5.27 -11.16 -8.12
CA TRP A 132 3.91 -10.75 -7.83
C TRP A 132 2.93 -11.92 -7.65
N ASP A 133 3.03 -12.95 -8.48
CA ASP A 133 2.11 -14.09 -8.42
C ASP A 133 2.30 -14.87 -7.11
N GLN A 134 3.54 -15.05 -6.67
CA GLN A 134 3.84 -15.65 -5.37
C GLN A 134 3.34 -14.77 -4.22
N TYR A 135 3.51 -13.43 -4.31
CA TYR A 135 3.00 -12.50 -3.31
C TYR A 135 1.47 -12.65 -3.15
N ILE A 136 0.72 -12.59 -4.26
CA ILE A 136 -0.73 -12.82 -4.25
C ILE A 136 -1.07 -14.23 -3.74
N GLY A 137 -0.27 -15.22 -4.12
CA GLY A 137 -0.42 -16.60 -3.65
C GLY A 137 -0.35 -16.72 -2.13
N THR A 138 0.52 -15.97 -1.45
CA THR A 138 0.61 -16.00 0.02
C THR A 138 -0.66 -15.53 0.71
N ILE A 139 -1.33 -14.54 0.13
CA ILE A 139 -2.60 -13.98 0.63
C ILE A 139 -3.73 -14.99 0.37
N ASN A 140 -3.86 -15.42 -0.87
CA ASN A 140 -4.97 -16.27 -1.32
C ASN A 140 -4.93 -17.66 -0.70
N ASN A 141 -3.75 -18.21 -0.47
CA ASN A 141 -3.60 -19.54 0.17
C ASN A 141 -3.57 -19.46 1.70
N GLY A 142 -3.73 -18.28 2.30
CA GLY A 142 -3.66 -18.09 3.75
C GLY A 142 -2.30 -18.48 4.34
N THR A 143 -1.21 -18.31 3.56
CA THR A 143 0.16 -18.52 4.03
C THR A 143 0.55 -17.47 5.07
N VAL A 144 0.12 -16.22 4.86
CA VAL A 144 0.32 -15.11 5.79
C VAL A 144 -1.00 -14.68 6.42
N ALA A 145 -0.93 -14.10 7.61
CA ALA A 145 -2.10 -13.67 8.37
C ALA A 145 -2.53 -12.24 8.06
N SER A 146 -1.73 -11.47 7.33
CA SER A 146 -2.08 -10.09 6.99
C SER A 146 -1.37 -9.60 5.73
N VAL A 147 -1.79 -8.44 5.26
CA VAL A 147 -1.13 -7.70 4.17
C VAL A 147 -1.22 -6.21 4.44
N ILE A 148 -0.10 -5.49 4.27
CA ILE A 148 -0.07 -4.03 4.27
C ILE A 148 0.06 -3.59 2.82
N ASN A 149 -0.98 -2.96 2.28
CA ASN A 149 -0.97 -2.50 0.90
C ASN A 149 -2.02 -1.39 0.68
N GLY A 150 -2.03 -0.80 -0.52
CA GLY A 150 -3.08 0.10 -0.94
C GLY A 150 -4.45 -0.57 -1.00
N CYS A 151 -5.51 0.20 -0.85
CA CYS A 151 -6.90 -0.31 -0.83
C CYS A 151 -7.28 -1.13 -2.08
N TRP A 152 -6.57 -1.00 -3.18
CA TRP A 152 -6.75 -1.78 -4.41
C TRP A 152 -6.50 -3.29 -4.23
N ILE A 153 -5.78 -3.71 -3.16
CA ILE A 153 -5.57 -5.15 -2.85
C ILE A 153 -6.87 -5.85 -2.42
N THR A 154 -7.90 -5.09 -2.07
CA THR A 154 -9.20 -5.63 -1.63
C THR A 154 -9.80 -6.61 -2.64
N SER A 155 -9.69 -6.32 -3.95
CA SER A 155 -10.19 -7.23 -4.99
C SER A 155 -9.47 -8.59 -4.99
N THR A 156 -8.17 -8.60 -4.70
CA THR A 156 -7.39 -9.84 -4.54
C THR A 156 -7.84 -10.64 -3.33
N ILE A 157 -8.07 -9.96 -2.19
CA ILE A 157 -8.55 -10.60 -0.96
C ILE A 157 -9.95 -11.19 -1.18
N GLN A 158 -10.85 -10.44 -1.78
CA GLN A 158 -12.23 -10.85 -2.04
C GLN A 158 -12.37 -11.96 -3.09
N ALA A 159 -11.35 -12.20 -3.91
CA ALA A 159 -11.35 -13.30 -4.87
C ALA A 159 -11.36 -14.69 -4.20
N GLN A 160 -11.05 -14.77 -2.90
CA GLN A 160 -11.07 -16.01 -2.12
C GLN A 160 -12.35 -16.10 -1.30
N GLU A 161 -13.38 -16.73 -1.87
CA GLU A 161 -14.70 -16.84 -1.26
C GLU A 161 -14.69 -17.64 0.06
N ASP A 162 -13.78 -18.59 0.21
CA ASP A 162 -13.60 -19.40 1.41
C ASP A 162 -13.00 -18.62 2.60
N GLN A 163 -12.47 -17.43 2.37
CA GLN A 163 -11.99 -16.51 3.40
C GLN A 163 -12.98 -15.36 3.67
N SER A 164 -14.19 -15.45 3.13
CA SER A 164 -15.20 -14.39 3.27
C SER A 164 -15.64 -14.24 4.73
N GLY A 165 -15.50 -13.02 5.26
CA GLY A 165 -15.83 -12.68 6.65
C GLY A 165 -14.65 -12.81 7.63
N ASP A 166 -13.51 -13.36 7.19
CA ASP A 166 -12.34 -13.58 8.05
C ASP A 166 -11.35 -12.40 8.04
N TRP A 167 -11.56 -11.42 7.18
CA TRP A 167 -10.67 -10.27 7.05
C TRP A 167 -11.21 -9.03 7.74
N GLY A 168 -10.35 -8.36 8.51
CA GLY A 168 -10.56 -7.02 9.03
C GLY A 168 -9.59 -6.02 8.45
N VAL A 169 -9.90 -4.73 8.57
CA VAL A 169 -9.06 -3.63 8.07
C VAL A 169 -8.81 -2.65 9.21
N THR A 170 -7.55 -2.29 9.42
CA THR A 170 -7.15 -1.28 10.39
C THR A 170 -5.98 -0.44 9.87
N THR A 171 -5.51 0.50 10.67
CA THR A 171 -4.35 1.35 10.34
C THR A 171 -3.07 0.54 10.25
N MET A 172 -2.13 0.95 9.38
CA MET A 172 -0.80 0.33 9.36
C MET A 172 0.04 0.77 10.56
N PRO A 173 1.07 -0.01 10.97
CA PRO A 173 1.99 0.41 12.02
C PRO A 173 2.80 1.64 11.61
N ARG A 174 3.16 2.49 12.60
CA ARG A 174 4.03 3.65 12.42
C ARG A 174 5.44 3.38 12.98
N LEU A 175 6.44 4.09 12.48
CA LEU A 175 7.79 4.08 13.06
C LEU A 175 7.76 4.59 14.50
N ASP A 176 8.62 4.03 15.34
CA ASP A 176 8.67 4.32 16.76
C ASP A 176 9.36 5.66 17.06
N ASN A 177 10.43 5.97 16.32
CA ASN A 177 11.32 7.09 16.61
C ASN A 177 11.21 8.25 15.62
N ALA A 178 10.60 8.04 14.45
CA ALA A 178 10.44 9.10 13.45
C ALA A 178 9.45 10.18 13.95
N PRO A 179 9.85 11.47 14.02
CA PRO A 179 9.08 12.51 14.72
C PRO A 179 7.71 12.82 14.08
N ASN A 180 7.57 12.54 12.77
CA ASN A 180 6.35 12.80 12.02
C ASN A 180 5.59 11.53 11.66
N ALA A 181 5.97 10.37 12.23
CA ALA A 181 5.36 9.10 11.89
C ALA A 181 3.88 9.06 12.25
N THR A 182 3.10 8.56 11.32
CA THR A 182 1.66 8.37 11.45
C THR A 182 1.30 6.92 11.10
N ASN A 183 0.09 6.50 11.48
CA ASN A 183 -0.46 5.19 11.09
C ASN A 183 -1.15 5.22 9.71
N TYR A 184 -0.88 6.25 8.91
CA TYR A 184 -1.48 6.47 7.59
C TYR A 184 -0.42 6.59 6.52
N SER A 185 -0.67 6.00 5.35
CA SER A 185 0.24 6.04 4.22
C SER A 185 -0.48 5.93 2.88
N ASN A 186 0.32 5.93 1.82
CA ASN A 186 -0.15 5.73 0.45
C ASN A 186 0.77 4.76 -0.28
N ASN A 187 0.19 3.74 -0.89
CA ASN A 187 0.88 2.86 -1.83
C ASN A 187 0.05 2.73 -3.11
N GLY A 188 0.50 3.38 -4.17
CA GLY A 188 -0.17 3.39 -5.47
C GLY A 188 -0.84 4.72 -5.79
N GLY A 189 -1.93 4.64 -6.51
CA GLY A 189 -2.60 5.76 -7.12
C GLY A 189 -2.26 5.87 -8.60
N ALA A 190 -3.17 5.40 -9.47
CA ALA A 190 -3.02 5.38 -10.92
C ALA A 190 -3.61 6.62 -11.60
N GLY A 191 -3.32 6.75 -12.87
CA GLY A 191 -3.93 7.73 -13.76
C GLY A 191 -3.85 7.27 -15.21
N TRP A 192 -4.72 7.81 -16.04
CA TRP A 192 -4.84 7.46 -17.45
C TRP A 192 -4.11 8.45 -18.33
N MET A 193 -3.30 7.95 -19.24
CA MET A 193 -2.59 8.74 -20.23
C MET A 193 -2.90 8.22 -21.63
N VAL A 194 -2.96 9.14 -22.60
CA VAL A 194 -3.08 8.78 -24.00
C VAL A 194 -1.76 9.02 -24.71
N MET A 195 -1.22 7.95 -25.30
CA MET A 195 0.05 8.03 -26.03
C MET A 195 -0.06 8.97 -27.23
N ASN A 196 0.98 9.80 -27.41
CA ASN A 196 0.99 10.79 -28.48
C ASN A 196 0.87 10.17 -29.89
N ASP A 197 1.44 9.00 -30.08
CA ASP A 197 1.50 8.28 -31.35
C ASP A 197 0.29 7.34 -31.57
N SER A 198 -0.69 7.35 -30.68
CA SER A 198 -1.89 6.53 -30.84
C SER A 198 -2.65 6.92 -32.08
N PRO A 199 -2.96 5.98 -33.00
CA PRO A 199 -3.79 6.26 -34.19
C PRO A 199 -5.23 6.63 -33.83
N ASN A 200 -5.67 6.28 -32.59
CA ASN A 200 -7.00 6.56 -32.06
C ASN A 200 -7.01 7.62 -30.97
N LYS A 201 -6.01 8.51 -30.95
CA LYS A 201 -5.81 9.50 -29.88
C LYS A 201 -7.07 10.32 -29.57
N ALA A 202 -7.76 10.81 -30.60
CA ALA A 202 -8.97 11.62 -30.44
C ALA A 202 -10.10 10.83 -29.75
N LEU A 203 -10.30 9.58 -30.16
CA LEU A 203 -11.29 8.68 -29.53
C LEU A 203 -10.94 8.34 -28.09
N ALA A 204 -9.66 8.07 -27.81
CA ALA A 204 -9.21 7.77 -26.45
C ALA A 204 -9.39 8.98 -25.51
N ILE A 205 -9.08 10.19 -25.98
CA ILE A 205 -9.31 11.41 -25.21
C ILE A 205 -10.82 11.63 -24.98
N ASP A 206 -11.65 11.45 -26.01
CA ASP A 206 -13.11 11.59 -25.90
C ASP A 206 -13.69 10.57 -24.90
N PHE A 207 -13.22 9.33 -24.94
CA PHE A 207 -13.58 8.30 -23.96
C PHE A 207 -13.24 8.72 -22.53
N LEU A 208 -11.99 9.13 -22.27
CA LEU A 208 -11.57 9.57 -20.94
C LEU A 208 -12.34 10.80 -20.45
N MET A 209 -12.64 11.74 -21.34
CA MET A 209 -13.42 12.93 -21.01
C MET A 209 -14.85 12.62 -20.59
N ASN A 210 -15.47 11.61 -21.20
CA ASN A 210 -16.85 11.22 -20.92
C ASN A 210 -16.98 10.13 -19.85
N THR A 211 -15.86 9.62 -19.32
CA THR A 211 -15.81 8.59 -18.27
C THR A 211 -15.05 9.12 -17.06
N PHE A 212 -13.80 8.74 -16.92
CA PHE A 212 -12.96 8.99 -15.73
C PHE A 212 -12.72 10.47 -15.40
N ALA A 213 -12.84 11.36 -16.38
CA ALA A 213 -12.63 12.80 -16.15
C ALA A 213 -13.90 13.55 -15.70
N SER A 214 -15.10 12.96 -15.83
CA SER A 214 -16.34 13.71 -15.61
C SER A 214 -17.49 12.93 -14.98
N SER A 215 -17.49 11.59 -15.07
CA SER A 215 -18.64 10.77 -14.63
C SER A 215 -18.50 10.38 -13.16
N THR A 216 -19.28 11.02 -12.28
CA THR A 216 -19.42 10.58 -10.88
C THR A 216 -20.14 9.24 -10.78
N GLU A 217 -21.13 9.00 -11.67
CA GLU A 217 -21.86 7.72 -11.72
C GLU A 217 -20.92 6.53 -12.00
N LEU A 218 -19.89 6.71 -12.84
CA LEU A 218 -18.89 5.67 -13.07
C LEU A 218 -18.15 5.34 -11.77
N TYR A 219 -17.69 6.37 -11.04
CA TYR A 219 -16.96 6.18 -9.77
C TYR A 219 -17.82 5.58 -8.66
N ASP A 220 -19.13 5.78 -8.69
CA ASP A 220 -20.06 5.15 -7.75
C ASP A 220 -20.29 3.65 -8.07
N THR A 221 -19.87 3.19 -9.26
CA THR A 221 -20.13 1.83 -9.76
C THR A 221 -18.87 0.93 -9.67
N ILE A 222 -17.69 1.51 -9.79
CA ILE A 222 -16.40 0.81 -9.76
C ILE A 222 -15.72 0.99 -8.39
#